data_1692fb7f0c126cf9a9cd88e313719a03
#
_entry.id   1692fb7f0c126cf9a9cd88e313719a03
#
_cell.length_a   1.000
_cell.length_b   1.000
_cell.length_c   1.000
_cell.angle_alpha   90.00
_cell.angle_beta   90.00
_cell.angle_gamma   90.00
#
_symmetry.space_group_name_H-M   'P 1'
#
loop_
_entity.id
_entity.type
_entity.pdbx_description
1 polymer ?
#
loop_
_entity_poly.entity_id
_entity_poly.type
_entity_poly.pdbx_seq_one_letter_code
_entity_poly.pdbx_strand_id
1 'polypeptide(L)'
;MAIRVKVHTRGPEVLVAACDERLLGRTLREGPIRLHVSSFYDGPRMAETEFVAQLRAATIGNFVGRETVDAARRAGFVGEDGVLMIEGEPHAQMVVMAGG
;
A
#
# COMPACT_ATOMS: atom_id res chain seq x y z
N MET A 1 -3.50 -13.40 -8.93
CA MET A 1 -3.99 -12.38 -8.03
C MET A 1 -3.27 -11.10 -8.32
N ALA A 2 -3.97 -9.99 -8.25
CA ALA A 2 -3.44 -8.75 -8.82
C ALA A 2 -3.30 -7.67 -7.76
N ILE A 3 -2.19 -6.93 -7.85
CA ILE A 3 -1.94 -5.75 -7.06
C ILE A 3 -2.13 -4.55 -7.98
N ARG A 4 -2.95 -3.59 -7.54
CA ARG A 4 -3.09 -2.30 -8.22
C ARG A 4 -2.17 -1.31 -7.57
N VAL A 5 -1.44 -0.56 -8.38
CA VAL A 5 -0.39 0.33 -7.89
C VAL A 5 -0.53 1.68 -8.56
N LYS A 6 -0.75 2.72 -7.77
CA LYS A 6 -0.82 4.09 -8.28
C LYS A 6 0.28 4.92 -7.65
N VAL A 7 1.07 5.56 -8.49
CA VAL A 7 2.17 6.42 -8.05
C VAL A 7 1.71 7.86 -8.13
N HIS A 8 1.82 8.57 -7.00
CA HIS A 8 1.50 9.98 -6.90
C HIS A 8 2.78 10.75 -6.63
N THR A 9 3.09 11.73 -7.46
CA THR A 9 4.27 12.55 -7.25
C THR A 9 3.85 13.96 -6.86
N ARG A 10 4.56 14.53 -5.87
CA ARG A 10 4.29 15.88 -5.41
C ARG A 10 5.58 16.47 -4.87
N GLY A 11 6.18 17.39 -5.63
CA GLY A 11 7.50 17.91 -5.30
C GLY A 11 8.50 16.78 -5.18
N PRO A 12 9.29 16.71 -4.11
CA PRO A 12 10.24 15.61 -3.90
C PRO A 12 9.58 14.31 -3.42
N GLU A 13 8.28 14.33 -3.12
CA GLU A 13 7.59 13.17 -2.57
C GLU A 13 7.10 12.24 -3.68
N VAL A 14 7.34 10.95 -3.49
CA VAL A 14 6.82 9.88 -4.36
C VAL A 14 6.02 8.95 -3.46
N LEU A 15 4.69 8.98 -3.61
CA LEU A 15 3.80 8.15 -2.83
C LEU A 15 3.31 6.98 -3.68
N VAL A 16 3.52 5.78 -3.20
CA VAL A 16 3.00 4.57 -3.84
C VAL A 16 1.79 4.10 -3.05
N ALA A 17 0.61 4.19 -3.68
CA ALA A 17 -0.63 3.67 -3.13
C ALA A 17 -0.94 2.35 -3.82
N ALA A 18 -1.05 1.28 -3.06
CA ALA A 18 -1.27 -0.04 -3.63
C ALA A 18 -2.30 -0.83 -2.84
N CYS A 19 -3.06 -1.65 -3.53
CA CYS A 19 -4.07 -2.49 -2.90
C CYS A 19 -4.25 -3.80 -3.67
N ASP A 20 -4.80 -4.80 -2.98
CA ASP A 20 -5.30 -5.99 -3.66
C ASP A 20 -6.46 -5.56 -4.56
N GLU A 21 -6.44 -5.99 -5.81
CA GLU A 21 -7.44 -5.57 -6.80
C GLU A 21 -8.88 -5.82 -6.33
N ARG A 22 -9.10 -6.94 -5.65
CA ARG A 22 -10.43 -7.30 -5.14
C ARG A 22 -11.03 -6.30 -4.15
N LEU A 23 -10.17 -5.45 -3.57
CA LEU A 23 -10.61 -4.48 -2.56
C LEU A 23 -10.97 -3.12 -3.14
N LEU A 24 -10.65 -2.86 -4.42
CA LEU A 24 -10.98 -1.59 -5.05
C LEU A 24 -12.48 -1.30 -4.95
N GLY A 25 -12.82 -0.10 -4.49
CA GLY A 25 -14.18 0.35 -4.33
C GLY A 25 -14.84 -0.06 -3.03
N ARG A 26 -14.21 -0.92 -2.26
CA ARG A 26 -14.76 -1.37 -0.98
C ARG A 26 -14.44 -0.38 0.13
N THR A 27 -15.31 -0.33 1.12
CA THR A 27 -15.05 0.40 2.37
C THR A 27 -14.89 -0.62 3.48
N LEU A 28 -13.75 -0.60 4.14
CA LEU A 28 -13.45 -1.49 5.26
C LEU A 28 -13.74 -0.75 6.57
N ARG A 29 -14.34 -1.46 7.52
CA ARG A 29 -14.73 -0.87 8.80
C ARG A 29 -14.31 -1.76 9.96
N GLU A 30 -13.76 -1.13 10.98
CA GLU A 30 -13.36 -1.81 12.21
C GLU A 30 -13.54 -0.84 13.36
N GLY A 31 -14.61 -1.00 14.15
CA GLY A 31 -14.92 -0.04 15.19
C GLY A 31 -15.09 1.37 14.62
N PRO A 32 -14.38 2.37 15.14
CA PRO A 32 -14.45 3.74 14.60
C PRO A 32 -13.64 3.94 13.32
N ILE A 33 -12.84 2.94 12.93
CA ILE A 33 -11.97 3.05 11.76
C ILE A 33 -12.76 2.76 10.49
N ARG A 34 -12.56 3.59 9.48
CA ARG A 34 -13.19 3.44 8.18
C ARG A 34 -12.15 3.74 7.10
N LEU A 35 -11.92 2.77 6.23
CA LEU A 35 -10.98 2.91 5.13
C LEU A 35 -11.70 2.65 3.81
N HIS A 36 -11.82 3.66 2.98
CA HIS A 36 -12.38 3.52 1.64
C HIS A 36 -11.25 3.29 0.65
N VAL A 37 -11.26 2.14 -0.02
CA VAL A 37 -10.26 1.80 -1.03
C VAL A 37 -10.69 2.45 -2.34
N SER A 38 -10.40 3.72 -2.45
CA SER A 38 -10.89 4.61 -3.51
C SER A 38 -9.99 4.60 -4.74
N SER A 39 -10.28 5.50 -5.66
CA SER A 39 -9.47 5.71 -6.87
C SER A 39 -8.04 6.12 -6.55
N PHE A 40 -7.76 6.52 -5.32
CA PHE A 40 -6.40 6.80 -4.85
C PHE A 40 -5.47 5.61 -5.08
N TYR A 41 -6.03 4.38 -5.03
CA TYR A 41 -5.30 3.14 -5.24
C TYR A 41 -5.48 2.57 -6.65
N ASP A 42 -6.29 3.19 -7.48
CA ASP A 42 -6.67 2.62 -8.78
C ASP A 42 -5.64 2.95 -9.86
N GLY A 43 -4.53 2.24 -9.81
CA GLY A 43 -3.48 2.34 -10.79
C GLY A 43 -3.36 1.07 -11.62
N PRO A 44 -2.31 0.96 -12.43
CA PRO A 44 -2.06 -0.23 -13.23
C PRO A 44 -1.93 -1.49 -12.37
N ARG A 45 -2.31 -2.61 -12.94
CA ARG A 45 -2.08 -3.92 -12.34
C ARG A 45 -0.60 -4.26 -12.49
N MET A 46 0.03 -4.65 -11.40
CA MET A 46 1.46 -4.99 -11.42
C MET A 46 1.71 -6.35 -10.79
N ALA A 47 2.75 -7.04 -11.27
CA ALA A 47 3.28 -8.21 -10.61
C ALA A 47 4.01 -7.78 -9.33
N GLU A 48 4.22 -8.70 -8.41
CA GLU A 48 4.89 -8.40 -7.15
C GLU A 48 6.25 -7.75 -7.36
N THR A 49 7.04 -8.26 -8.31
CA THR A 49 8.38 -7.73 -8.60
C THR A 49 8.33 -6.29 -9.08
N GLU A 50 7.35 -5.96 -9.91
CA GLU A 50 7.17 -4.59 -10.40
C GLU A 50 6.75 -3.65 -9.28
N PHE A 51 5.84 -4.11 -8.42
CA PHE A 51 5.40 -3.36 -7.25
C PHE A 51 6.58 -3.05 -6.32
N VAL A 52 7.39 -4.06 -6.01
CA VAL A 52 8.57 -3.88 -5.15
C VAL A 52 9.56 -2.90 -5.76
N ALA A 53 9.72 -2.94 -7.09
CA ALA A 53 10.60 -1.99 -7.78
C ALA A 53 10.11 -0.54 -7.60
N GLN A 54 8.79 -0.33 -7.62
CA GLN A 54 8.22 1.00 -7.36
C GLN A 54 8.51 1.45 -5.92
N LEU A 55 8.48 0.54 -4.97
CA LEU A 55 8.73 0.87 -3.56
C LEU A 55 10.16 1.38 -3.33
N ARG A 56 11.13 0.90 -4.11
CA ARG A 56 12.51 1.35 -3.95
C ARG A 56 12.68 2.83 -4.27
N ALA A 57 11.83 3.39 -5.10
CA ALA A 57 11.87 4.80 -5.46
C ALA A 57 10.88 5.65 -4.65
N ALA A 58 10.08 5.04 -3.79
CA ALA A 58 9.04 5.74 -3.06
C ALA A 58 9.56 6.38 -1.78
N THR A 59 8.98 7.51 -1.40
CA THR A 59 9.22 8.14 -0.11
C THR A 59 8.10 7.83 0.87
N ILE A 60 6.90 7.55 0.36
CA ILE A 60 5.74 7.21 1.17
C ILE A 60 5.02 6.04 0.52
N GLY A 61 4.52 5.13 1.34
CA GLY A 61 3.70 4.03 0.87
C GLY A 61 2.41 3.92 1.67
N ASN A 62 1.35 3.49 0.99
CA ASN A 62 0.05 3.24 1.62
C ASN A 62 -0.51 1.96 1.00
N PHE A 63 -0.67 0.92 1.81
CA PHE A 63 -0.94 -0.44 1.34
C PHE A 63 -2.16 -1.03 2.01
N VAL A 64 -3.00 -1.71 1.24
CA VAL A 64 -4.20 -2.38 1.74
C VAL A 64 -4.33 -3.75 1.08
N GLY A 65 -4.56 -4.78 1.88
CA GLY A 65 -4.81 -6.11 1.39
C GLY A 65 -3.66 -7.08 1.64
N ARG A 66 -4.00 -8.36 1.74
CA ARG A 66 -3.03 -9.38 2.15
C ARG A 66 -1.86 -9.54 1.19
N GLU A 67 -2.13 -9.56 -0.09
CA GLU A 67 -1.07 -9.75 -1.07
C GLU A 67 -0.15 -8.54 -1.12
N THR A 68 -0.75 -7.35 -1.14
CA THR A 68 -0.01 -6.10 -1.21
C THR A 68 0.87 -5.90 0.03
N VAL A 69 0.28 -6.04 1.22
CA VAL A 69 1.01 -5.85 2.47
C VAL A 69 2.07 -6.94 2.66
N ASP A 70 1.75 -8.19 2.31
CA ASP A 70 2.73 -9.28 2.42
C ASP A 70 3.93 -9.05 1.50
N ALA A 71 3.69 -8.60 0.27
CA ALA A 71 4.77 -8.31 -0.67
C ALA A 71 5.68 -7.20 -0.13
N ALA A 72 5.10 -6.12 0.39
CA ALA A 72 5.86 -5.01 0.95
C ALA A 72 6.65 -5.44 2.19
N ARG A 73 6.06 -6.31 3.02
CA ARG A 73 6.69 -6.83 4.22
C ARG A 73 7.86 -7.75 3.89
N ARG A 74 7.67 -8.69 2.95
CA ARG A 74 8.74 -9.61 2.52
C ARG A 74 9.93 -8.84 1.95
N ALA A 75 9.65 -7.73 1.30
CA ALA A 75 10.70 -6.89 0.71
C ALA A 75 11.36 -5.94 1.73
N GLY A 76 10.88 -5.93 2.97
CA GLY A 76 11.49 -5.14 4.05
C GLY A 76 11.00 -3.71 4.17
N PHE A 77 9.93 -3.35 3.47
CA PHE A 77 9.40 -1.97 3.50
C PHE A 77 8.37 -1.75 4.60
N VAL A 78 7.84 -2.79 5.19
CA VAL A 78 6.84 -2.73 6.27
C VAL A 78 7.29 -3.64 7.40
N GLY A 79 7.34 -3.12 8.62
CA GLY A 79 7.64 -3.92 9.80
C GLY A 79 6.42 -4.67 10.30
N GLU A 80 6.66 -5.73 11.07
CA GLU A 80 5.58 -6.56 11.64
C GLU A 80 4.61 -5.74 12.48
N ASP A 81 5.14 -4.77 13.25
CA ASP A 81 4.31 -3.94 14.14
C ASP A 81 3.59 -2.82 13.38
N GLY A 82 3.88 -2.63 12.10
CA GLY A 82 3.31 -1.56 11.30
C GLY A 82 2.02 -1.94 10.59
N VAL A 83 1.44 -3.11 10.90
CA VAL A 83 0.24 -3.60 10.22
C VAL A 83 -0.97 -3.47 11.12
N LEU A 84 -1.99 -2.76 10.63
CA LEU A 84 -3.28 -2.62 11.29
C LEU A 84 -4.31 -3.47 10.56
N MET A 85 -5.05 -4.30 11.28
CA MET A 85 -6.10 -5.11 10.67
C MET A 85 -7.41 -4.32 10.69
N ILE A 86 -8.04 -4.20 9.52
CA ILE A 86 -9.33 -3.53 9.39
C ILE A 86 -10.26 -4.48 8.65
N GLU A 87 -11.28 -4.95 9.35
CA GLU A 87 -12.25 -5.92 8.82
C GLU A 87 -11.56 -7.15 8.21
N GLY A 88 -10.50 -7.63 8.90
CA GLY A 88 -9.76 -8.80 8.45
C GLY A 88 -8.75 -8.54 7.34
N GLU A 89 -8.60 -7.30 6.88
CA GLU A 89 -7.63 -6.93 5.85
C GLU A 89 -6.49 -6.14 6.45
N PRO A 90 -5.24 -6.46 6.12
CA PRO A 90 -4.11 -5.68 6.64
C PRO A 90 -3.99 -4.33 5.92
N HIS A 91 -3.62 -3.34 6.69
CA HIS A 91 -3.33 -2.00 6.19
C HIS A 91 -1.99 -1.57 6.78
N ALA A 92 -1.11 -1.02 5.97
CA ALA A 92 0.20 -0.59 6.41
C ALA A 92 0.64 0.66 5.66
N GLN A 93 1.54 1.40 6.28
CA GLN A 93 2.14 2.58 5.69
C GLN A 93 3.65 2.49 5.76
N MET A 94 4.30 3.16 4.82
CA MET A 94 5.75 3.25 4.74
C MET A 94 6.13 4.72 4.63
N VAL A 95 7.11 5.14 5.40
CA VAL A 95 7.70 6.48 5.28
C VAL A 95 9.22 6.30 5.28
N VAL A 96 9.85 6.79 4.23
CA VAL A 96 11.31 6.79 4.15
C VAL A 96 11.79 8.15 4.64
N MET A 97 12.46 8.13 5.78
CA MET A 97 13.05 9.33 6.33
C MET A 97 14.34 9.63 5.59
N ALA A 98 14.46 10.84 5.06
CA ALA A 98 15.72 11.27 4.48
C ALA A 98 16.79 11.17 5.57
N GLY A 99 17.74 10.30 5.37
CA GLY A 99 18.82 10.12 6.32
C GLY A 99 19.56 11.43 6.49
N GLY A 100 19.52 11.94 7.67
CA GLY A 100 20.25 13.17 8.01
C GLY A 100 21.73 12.98 7.98
#